data_b6257867be204ef4625d1e557b9d3c3f
#
_entry.id   b6257867be204ef4625d1e557b9d3c3f
#
_cell.length_a   1.000
_cell.length_b   1.000
_cell.length_c   1.000
_cell.angle_alpha   90.00
_cell.angle_beta   90.00
_cell.angle_gamma   90.00
#
_symmetry.space_group_name_H-M   'P 1'
#
loop_
_entity.id
_entity.type
_entity.pdbx_description
1 polymer ?
#
loop_
_entity_poly.entity_id
_entity_poly.type
_entity_poly.pdbx_seq_one_letter_code
_entity_poly.pdbx_strand_id
1 'polypeptide(L)'
;MAAPLRADQRSNNQLRPLSGEPGVLSRADGSARFSHDKTEVLVAVYAPTEVKRSRERTDAATIEVIVRPRAGLPGPVERELEQLLISTLEPCLITALHPRTAVSIVVQITHDDGGLLSAALNGTCVALMHAGVPMRGMLTGCCIALMPSGDALLDPTLDEQQVRCQQQQQLTTTHYHPHPHSYPHSIPHSHPHSRSHPHPSPSPWPSTCTLTHPRTASNITPP
;
A
#
# COMPACT_ATOMS: atom_id res chain seq x y z
N MET A 1 22.44 -27.00 -9.99
CA MET A 1 22.93 -26.59 -8.66
C MET A 1 21.72 -26.02 -7.90
N ALA A 2 21.36 -26.60 -6.76
CA ALA A 2 20.29 -26.04 -5.92
C ALA A 2 20.74 -24.67 -5.42
N ALA A 3 19.89 -23.64 -5.52
CA ALA A 3 20.16 -22.34 -4.94
C ALA A 3 20.42 -22.48 -3.43
N PRO A 4 21.33 -21.70 -2.84
CA PRO A 4 21.57 -21.76 -1.41
C PRO A 4 20.27 -21.44 -0.69
N LEU A 5 19.84 -22.35 0.19
CA LEU A 5 18.66 -22.12 1.03
C LEU A 5 18.94 -20.92 1.94
N ARG A 6 17.92 -20.07 2.09
CA ARG A 6 17.91 -18.95 3.06
C ARG A 6 18.00 -19.51 4.48
N ALA A 7 18.32 -18.66 5.47
CA ALA A 7 18.44 -19.08 6.87
C ALA A 7 17.14 -19.75 7.41
N ASP A 8 15.99 -19.38 6.86
CA ASP A 8 14.67 -19.93 7.18
C ASP A 8 14.22 -21.07 6.24
N GLN A 9 15.14 -21.63 5.45
CA GLN A 9 14.93 -22.75 4.50
C GLN A 9 13.94 -22.45 3.36
N ARG A 10 13.49 -21.20 3.17
CA ARG A 10 12.65 -20.78 2.05
C ARG A 10 13.46 -20.70 0.75
N SER A 11 12.78 -20.92 -0.37
CA SER A 11 13.33 -20.59 -1.69
C SER A 11 13.30 -19.07 -1.94
N ASN A 12 14.11 -18.59 -2.90
CA ASN A 12 14.19 -17.16 -3.21
C ASN A 12 12.84 -16.55 -3.64
N ASN A 13 11.94 -17.34 -4.20
CA ASN A 13 10.64 -16.93 -4.71
C ASN A 13 9.47 -17.24 -3.76
N GLN A 14 9.74 -17.60 -2.52
CA GLN A 14 8.72 -18.00 -1.57
C GLN A 14 8.45 -16.86 -0.57
N LEU A 15 7.16 -16.49 -0.43
CA LEU A 15 6.67 -15.57 0.59
C LEU A 15 6.56 -16.25 1.95
N ARG A 16 6.68 -15.47 3.02
CA ARG A 16 6.26 -15.90 4.37
C ARG A 16 4.74 -16.09 4.41
N PRO A 17 4.22 -16.87 5.36
CA PRO A 17 2.78 -16.99 5.56
C PRO A 17 2.18 -15.60 5.85
N LEU A 18 1.08 -15.30 5.16
CA LEU A 18 0.35 -14.06 5.29
C LEU A 18 -0.93 -14.31 6.07
N SER A 19 -1.27 -13.45 7.02
CA SER A 19 -2.55 -13.46 7.70
C SER A 19 -3.12 -12.05 7.78
N GLY A 20 -4.42 -11.91 7.55
CA GLY A 20 -5.12 -10.64 7.63
C GLY A 20 -6.46 -10.82 8.36
N GLU A 21 -6.62 -10.14 9.48
CA GLU A 21 -7.85 -10.16 10.30
C GLU A 21 -8.50 -8.78 10.28
N PRO A 22 -9.64 -8.60 9.62
CA PRO A 22 -10.39 -7.35 9.68
C PRO A 22 -11.21 -7.23 10.98
N GLY A 23 -11.56 -6.01 11.37
CA GLY A 23 -12.51 -5.76 12.46
C GLY A 23 -11.95 -5.94 13.87
N VAL A 24 -10.63 -5.81 14.06
CA VAL A 24 -9.97 -6.03 15.36
C VAL A 24 -10.27 -4.92 16.38
N LEU A 25 -10.50 -3.69 15.91
CA LEU A 25 -10.75 -2.53 16.77
C LEU A 25 -12.19 -2.08 16.66
N SER A 26 -12.89 -2.02 17.81
CA SER A 26 -14.31 -1.69 17.87
C SER A 26 -14.62 -0.19 17.75
N ARG A 27 -13.62 0.71 17.94
CA ARG A 27 -13.83 2.17 17.90
C ARG A 27 -13.39 2.80 16.57
N ALA A 28 -12.73 2.06 15.71
CA ALA A 28 -12.34 2.52 14.40
C ALA A 28 -13.47 2.20 13.40
N ASP A 29 -13.65 3.06 12.39
CA ASP A 29 -14.59 2.81 11.30
C ASP A 29 -14.17 1.60 10.47
N GLY A 30 -12.85 1.42 10.32
CA GLY A 30 -12.24 0.22 9.79
C GLY A 30 -10.96 -0.14 10.52
N SER A 31 -10.69 -1.42 10.65
CA SER A 31 -9.45 -1.89 11.26
C SER A 31 -9.01 -3.22 10.70
N ALA A 32 -7.72 -3.46 10.72
CA ALA A 32 -7.14 -4.74 10.35
C ALA A 32 -5.87 -5.01 11.14
N ARG A 33 -5.66 -6.27 11.47
CA ARG A 33 -4.37 -6.81 11.86
C ARG A 33 -3.80 -7.54 10.66
N PHE A 34 -2.60 -7.22 10.28
CA PHE A 34 -1.94 -7.87 9.16
C PHE A 34 -0.56 -8.37 9.57
N SER A 35 -0.26 -9.62 9.26
CA SER A 35 1.02 -10.22 9.59
C SER A 35 1.66 -10.93 8.41
N HIS A 36 2.97 -10.76 8.31
CA HIS A 36 3.88 -11.53 7.48
C HIS A 36 4.77 -12.35 8.41
N ASP A 37 4.30 -13.53 8.81
CA ASP A 37 4.95 -14.35 9.83
C ASP A 37 5.20 -13.53 11.12
N LYS A 38 6.43 -13.10 11.38
CA LYS A 38 6.81 -12.31 12.57
C LYS A 38 6.58 -10.81 12.42
N THR A 39 6.50 -10.27 11.20
CA THR A 39 6.19 -8.85 11.00
C THR A 39 4.69 -8.63 11.16
N GLU A 40 4.28 -7.85 12.14
CA GLU A 40 2.88 -7.61 12.45
C GLU A 40 2.57 -6.11 12.59
N VAL A 41 1.48 -5.69 11.94
CA VAL A 41 0.97 -4.32 12.00
C VAL A 41 -0.51 -4.32 12.33
N LEU A 42 -0.93 -3.35 13.15
CA LEU A 42 -2.32 -3.07 13.45
C LEU A 42 -2.70 -1.74 12.82
N VAL A 43 -3.71 -1.73 11.96
CA VAL A 43 -4.16 -0.54 11.25
C VAL A 43 -5.56 -0.16 11.68
N ALA A 44 -5.76 1.13 11.96
CA ALA A 44 -7.05 1.73 12.24
C ALA A 44 -7.34 2.82 11.22
N VAL A 45 -8.55 2.84 10.67
CA VAL A 45 -9.03 3.83 9.71
C VAL A 45 -10.21 4.56 10.33
N TYR A 46 -10.16 5.89 10.25
CA TYR A 46 -11.24 6.80 10.63
C TYR A 46 -11.60 7.63 9.40
N ALA A 47 -12.79 7.41 8.85
CA ALA A 47 -13.23 8.09 7.63
C ALA A 47 -14.77 8.07 7.49
N PRO A 48 -15.40 9.20 7.10
CA PRO A 48 -14.83 10.55 7.00
C PRO A 48 -14.71 11.26 8.34
N THR A 49 -13.59 11.95 8.59
CA THR A 49 -13.38 12.74 9.81
C THR A 49 -13.26 14.24 9.49
N GLU A 50 -13.37 15.08 10.50
CA GLU A 50 -13.12 16.51 10.38
C GLU A 50 -11.63 16.78 10.12
N VAL A 51 -11.34 17.67 9.18
CA VAL A 51 -10.00 18.13 8.88
C VAL A 51 -9.73 19.51 9.47
N LYS A 52 -8.50 19.74 9.91
CA LYS A 52 -8.07 21.08 10.33
C LYS A 52 -8.14 22.05 9.14
N ARG A 53 -8.71 23.26 9.34
CA ARG A 53 -8.85 24.28 8.28
C ARG A 53 -7.59 24.56 7.49
N SER A 54 -6.40 24.44 8.10
CA SER A 54 -5.11 24.66 7.45
C SER A 54 -4.74 23.56 6.45
N ARG A 55 -5.38 22.37 6.52
CA ARG A 55 -5.15 21.21 5.64
C ARG A 55 -6.38 20.84 4.82
N GLU A 56 -7.45 21.62 4.95
CA GLU A 56 -8.71 21.39 4.25
C GLU A 56 -8.51 21.59 2.74
N ARG A 57 -8.91 20.55 1.97
CA ARG A 57 -9.00 20.63 0.50
C ARG A 57 -10.47 20.75 0.12
N THR A 58 -10.77 21.74 -0.72
CA THR A 58 -12.16 22.04 -1.12
C THR A 58 -12.72 21.06 -2.15
N ASP A 59 -11.84 20.39 -2.88
CA ASP A 59 -12.12 19.52 -4.03
C ASP A 59 -12.02 18.03 -3.72
N ALA A 60 -11.34 17.66 -2.62
CA ALA A 60 -11.05 16.28 -2.32
C ALA A 60 -10.87 16.07 -0.80
N ALA A 61 -10.98 14.81 -0.36
CA ALA A 61 -10.60 14.43 1.00
C ALA A 61 -9.09 14.50 1.18
N THR A 62 -8.66 14.88 2.39
CA THR A 62 -7.26 14.87 2.78
C THR A 62 -6.90 13.52 3.37
N ILE A 63 -5.79 12.92 2.95
CA ILE A 63 -5.29 11.67 3.52
C ILE A 63 -4.26 12.01 4.58
N GLU A 64 -4.48 11.55 5.80
CA GLU A 64 -3.54 11.66 6.92
C GLU A 64 -3.12 10.27 7.36
N VAL A 65 -1.81 9.99 7.31
CA VAL A 65 -1.24 8.73 7.80
C VAL A 65 -0.35 9.03 9.00
N ILE A 66 -0.51 8.26 10.05
CA ILE A 66 0.28 8.32 11.27
C ILE A 66 0.86 6.93 11.53
N VAL A 67 2.17 6.82 11.49
CA VAL A 67 2.86 5.58 11.83
C VAL A 67 3.42 5.67 13.25
N ARG A 68 3.11 4.66 14.05
CA ARG A 68 3.57 4.56 15.43
C ARG A 68 4.52 3.36 15.58
N PRO A 69 5.74 3.56 16.06
CA PRO A 69 6.66 2.48 16.36
C PRO A 69 6.14 1.65 17.55
N ARG A 70 6.70 0.45 17.70
CA ARG A 70 6.39 -0.43 18.83
C ARG A 70 6.63 0.23 20.19
N ALA A 71 7.70 1.01 20.30
CA ALA A 71 8.07 1.73 21.52
C ALA A 71 8.74 3.06 21.15
N GLY A 72 8.57 4.07 22.01
CA GLY A 72 9.18 5.39 21.83
C GLY A 72 8.35 6.36 20.99
N LEU A 73 9.01 7.42 20.57
CA LEU A 73 8.43 8.47 19.73
C LEU A 73 8.74 8.20 18.26
N PRO A 74 7.84 8.56 17.32
CA PRO A 74 8.10 8.43 15.89
C PRO A 74 9.36 9.18 15.46
N GLY A 75 10.25 8.51 14.79
CA GLY A 75 11.51 9.03 14.26
C GLY A 75 11.43 9.42 12.77
N PRO A 76 12.58 9.63 12.13
CA PRO A 76 12.64 9.93 10.70
C PRO A 76 12.21 8.75 9.81
N VAL A 77 12.42 7.52 10.26
CA VAL A 77 12.06 6.30 9.51
C VAL A 77 10.55 6.16 9.41
N GLU A 78 9.83 6.39 10.52
CA GLU A 78 8.37 6.36 10.54
C GLU A 78 7.77 7.46 9.67
N ARG A 79 8.38 8.65 9.64
CA ARG A 79 7.94 9.75 8.77
C ARG A 79 8.16 9.45 7.28
N GLU A 80 9.26 8.79 6.94
CA GLU A 80 9.49 8.32 5.56
C GLU A 80 8.42 7.29 5.17
N LEU A 81 8.11 6.37 6.07
CA LEU A 81 7.05 5.37 5.87
C LEU A 81 5.67 6.04 5.70
N GLU A 82 5.33 7.06 6.51
CA GLU A 82 4.12 7.86 6.36
C GLU A 82 4.01 8.49 4.97
N GLN A 83 5.08 9.11 4.49
CA GLN A 83 5.09 9.74 3.17
C GLN A 83 4.94 8.74 2.03
N LEU A 84 5.60 7.58 2.13
CA LEU A 84 5.46 6.50 1.15
C LEU A 84 4.04 5.95 1.12
N LEU A 85 3.42 5.76 2.29
CA LEU A 85 2.03 5.32 2.39
C LEU A 85 1.07 6.36 1.78
N ILE A 86 1.22 7.64 2.10
CA ILE A 86 0.38 8.72 1.54
C ILE A 86 0.49 8.75 0.02
N SER A 87 1.71 8.76 -0.52
CA SER A 87 1.94 8.84 -1.97
C SER A 87 1.39 7.63 -2.73
N THR A 88 1.37 6.45 -2.08
CA THR A 88 0.85 5.21 -2.67
C THR A 88 -0.68 5.14 -2.57
N LEU A 89 -1.27 5.66 -1.49
CA LEU A 89 -2.72 5.61 -1.26
C LEU A 89 -3.47 6.70 -2.02
N GLU A 90 -2.88 7.88 -2.22
CA GLU A 90 -3.55 9.02 -2.87
C GLU A 90 -4.12 8.69 -4.26
N PRO A 91 -3.42 8.03 -5.18
CA PRO A 91 -3.97 7.64 -6.48
C PRO A 91 -5.00 6.50 -6.40
N CYS A 92 -5.00 5.71 -5.32
CA CYS A 92 -5.87 4.55 -5.15
C CYS A 92 -7.24 4.90 -4.57
N LEU A 93 -7.31 5.94 -3.73
CA LEU A 93 -8.55 6.38 -3.10
C LEU A 93 -9.36 7.31 -4.01
N ILE A 94 -10.69 7.20 -3.95
CA ILE A 94 -11.59 8.11 -4.65
C ILE A 94 -11.93 9.27 -3.70
N THR A 95 -10.95 10.17 -3.51
CA THR A 95 -11.03 11.28 -2.54
C THR A 95 -12.07 12.33 -2.90
N ALA A 96 -12.46 12.44 -4.18
CA ALA A 96 -13.42 13.43 -4.66
C ALA A 96 -14.86 13.23 -4.12
N LEU A 97 -15.20 12.05 -3.60
CA LEU A 97 -16.54 11.77 -3.05
C LEU A 97 -16.78 12.43 -1.70
N HIS A 98 -15.73 12.76 -0.96
CA HIS A 98 -15.83 13.34 0.38
C HIS A 98 -14.97 14.61 0.49
N PRO A 99 -15.35 15.71 -0.21
CA PRO A 99 -14.60 16.96 -0.12
C PRO A 99 -14.64 17.52 1.30
N ARG A 100 -13.62 18.29 1.68
CA ARG A 100 -13.47 18.94 3.01
C ARG A 100 -13.41 17.99 4.19
N THR A 101 -13.21 16.70 3.97
CA THR A 101 -13.03 15.69 5.03
C THR A 101 -11.61 15.16 5.04
N ALA A 102 -11.28 14.41 6.08
CA ALA A 102 -10.04 13.65 6.15
C ALA A 102 -10.32 12.15 6.24
N VAL A 103 -9.43 11.37 5.64
CA VAL A 103 -9.27 9.94 5.90
C VAL A 103 -8.03 9.79 6.75
N SER A 104 -8.22 9.52 8.04
CA SER A 104 -7.12 9.35 8.99
C SER A 104 -6.82 7.86 9.17
N ILE A 105 -5.56 7.50 8.89
CA ILE A 105 -5.07 6.12 8.95
C ILE A 105 -3.98 6.07 10.01
N VAL A 106 -4.15 5.23 11.00
CA VAL A 106 -3.15 5.00 12.05
C VAL A 106 -2.59 3.60 11.89
N VAL A 107 -1.29 3.51 11.66
CA VAL A 107 -0.56 2.26 11.55
C VAL A 107 0.29 2.08 12.79
N GLN A 108 -0.05 1.11 13.63
CA GLN A 108 0.72 0.72 14.79
C GLN A 108 1.60 -0.47 14.45
N ILE A 109 2.92 -0.32 14.54
CA ILE A 109 3.87 -1.42 14.39
C ILE A 109 3.85 -2.23 15.68
N THR A 110 3.49 -3.51 15.59
CA THR A 110 3.49 -4.45 16.71
C THR A 110 4.81 -5.19 16.77
N HIS A 111 5.25 -5.70 15.63
CA HIS A 111 6.52 -6.40 15.48
C HIS A 111 7.09 -6.16 14.07
N ASP A 112 8.41 -6.04 13.97
CA ASP A 112 9.12 -5.84 12.70
C ASP A 112 10.25 -6.87 12.55
N ASP A 113 10.12 -7.73 11.56
CA ASP A 113 11.11 -8.72 11.10
C ASP A 113 11.35 -8.58 9.59
N GLY A 114 11.35 -7.35 9.08
CA GLY A 114 11.54 -7.03 7.67
C GLY A 114 10.25 -6.99 6.86
N GLY A 115 10.29 -6.29 5.72
CA GLY A 115 9.11 -6.11 4.85
C GLY A 115 8.02 -5.22 5.45
N LEU A 116 8.35 -4.34 6.41
CA LEU A 116 7.39 -3.54 7.15
C LEU A 116 6.48 -2.70 6.25
N LEU A 117 7.03 -2.08 5.19
CA LEU A 117 6.23 -1.26 4.28
C LEU A 117 5.19 -2.09 3.51
N SER A 118 5.53 -3.31 3.09
CA SER A 118 4.58 -4.21 2.42
C SER A 118 3.47 -4.65 3.39
N ALA A 119 3.81 -4.97 4.63
CA ALA A 119 2.84 -5.33 5.65
C ALA A 119 1.90 -4.15 5.98
N ALA A 120 2.46 -2.92 6.11
CA ALA A 120 1.69 -1.71 6.35
C ALA A 120 0.74 -1.38 5.20
N LEU A 121 1.18 -1.51 3.93
CA LEU A 121 0.33 -1.30 2.75
C LEU A 121 -0.81 -2.31 2.68
N ASN A 122 -0.49 -3.60 2.85
CA ASN A 122 -1.48 -4.66 2.81
C ASN A 122 -2.49 -4.53 3.95
N GLY A 123 -2.02 -4.27 5.18
CA GLY A 123 -2.87 -4.02 6.33
C GLY A 123 -3.77 -2.81 6.16
N THR A 124 -3.24 -1.72 5.58
CA THR A 124 -4.01 -0.52 5.28
C THR A 124 -5.10 -0.80 4.23
N CYS A 125 -4.79 -1.57 3.20
CA CYS A 125 -5.77 -1.95 2.19
C CYS A 125 -6.94 -2.75 2.81
N VAL A 126 -6.64 -3.74 3.65
CA VAL A 126 -7.67 -4.53 4.36
C VAL A 126 -8.51 -3.65 5.29
N ALA A 127 -7.88 -2.72 6.03
CA ALA A 127 -8.58 -1.81 6.93
C ALA A 127 -9.48 -0.82 6.17
N LEU A 128 -9.04 -0.30 5.02
CA LEU A 128 -9.85 0.58 4.14
C LEU A 128 -11.05 -0.15 3.54
N MET A 129 -10.86 -1.41 3.13
CA MET A 129 -11.97 -2.26 2.67
C MET A 129 -12.98 -2.51 3.79
N HIS A 130 -12.51 -2.77 5.02
CA HIS A 130 -13.38 -2.97 6.17
C HIS A 130 -14.13 -1.68 6.55
N ALA A 131 -13.50 -0.50 6.40
CA ALA A 131 -14.14 0.80 6.60
C ALA A 131 -15.17 1.15 5.49
N GLY A 132 -15.18 0.44 4.37
CA GLY A 132 -16.02 0.76 3.22
C GLY A 132 -15.61 2.04 2.49
N VAL A 133 -14.35 2.47 2.63
CA VAL A 133 -13.81 3.64 1.92
C VAL A 133 -13.71 3.34 0.42
N PRO A 134 -14.26 4.19 -0.45
CA PRO A 134 -14.27 3.94 -1.88
C PRO A 134 -12.85 4.01 -2.46
N MET A 135 -12.43 2.90 -3.09
CA MET A 135 -11.14 2.74 -3.74
C MET A 135 -11.31 2.42 -5.23
N ARG A 136 -10.36 2.84 -6.05
CA ARG A 136 -10.32 2.51 -7.49
C ARG A 136 -9.94 1.06 -7.74
N GLY A 137 -9.18 0.45 -6.83
CA GLY A 137 -8.72 -0.93 -6.92
C GLY A 137 -8.05 -1.36 -5.63
N MET A 138 -7.80 -2.66 -5.50
CA MET A 138 -7.05 -3.20 -4.36
C MET A 138 -5.57 -2.88 -4.52
N LEU A 139 -4.95 -2.52 -3.40
CA LEU A 139 -3.53 -2.26 -3.29
C LEU A 139 -2.85 -3.44 -2.62
N THR A 140 -1.81 -3.98 -3.25
CA THR A 140 -0.96 -5.02 -2.64
C THR A 140 0.49 -4.61 -2.73
N GLY A 141 1.20 -4.73 -1.61
CA GLY A 141 2.63 -4.48 -1.51
C GLY A 141 3.42 -5.77 -1.34
N CYS A 142 4.55 -5.86 -2.01
CA CYS A 142 5.53 -6.92 -1.85
C CYS A 142 6.93 -6.33 -1.78
N CYS A 143 7.75 -6.84 -0.87
CA CYS A 143 9.14 -6.43 -0.73
C CYS A 143 10.07 -7.38 -1.49
N ILE A 144 11.00 -6.83 -2.29
CA ILE A 144 11.99 -7.60 -3.03
C ILE A 144 13.37 -7.04 -2.72
N ALA A 145 14.31 -7.88 -2.34
CA ALA A 145 15.71 -7.53 -2.18
C ALA A 145 16.53 -8.09 -3.34
N LEU A 146 17.36 -7.26 -3.95
CA LEU A 146 18.32 -7.69 -4.99
C LEU A 146 19.64 -8.08 -4.35
N MET A 147 20.13 -9.27 -4.67
CA MET A 147 21.44 -9.76 -4.25
C MET A 147 22.58 -9.14 -5.06
N PRO A 148 23.81 -9.02 -4.54
CA PRO A 148 24.99 -8.70 -5.34
C PRO A 148 25.26 -9.70 -6.46
N SER A 149 24.79 -10.95 -6.31
CA SER A 149 24.85 -11.99 -7.33
C SER A 149 23.90 -11.75 -8.51
N GLY A 150 22.98 -10.76 -8.43
CA GLY A 150 21.93 -10.53 -9.41
C GLY A 150 20.63 -11.29 -9.11
N ASP A 151 20.60 -12.15 -8.11
CA ASP A 151 19.40 -12.89 -7.72
C ASP A 151 18.42 -11.98 -6.97
N ALA A 152 17.12 -12.15 -7.21
CA ALA A 152 16.07 -11.47 -6.47
C ALA A 152 15.55 -12.36 -5.34
N LEU A 153 15.45 -11.78 -4.13
CA LEU A 153 14.82 -12.43 -2.98
C LEU A 153 13.47 -11.80 -2.72
N LEU A 154 12.43 -12.61 -2.74
CA LEU A 154 11.09 -12.21 -2.38
C LEU A 154 10.94 -12.23 -0.86
N ASP A 155 10.34 -11.17 -0.30
CA ASP A 155 10.02 -11.02 1.12
C ASP A 155 11.23 -11.28 2.05
N PRO A 156 12.26 -10.40 2.03
CA PRO A 156 13.45 -10.55 2.85
C PRO A 156 13.15 -10.33 4.33
N THR A 157 13.80 -11.11 5.21
CA THR A 157 13.79 -10.91 6.65
C THR A 157 14.63 -9.67 7.04
N LEU A 158 14.50 -9.21 8.29
CA LEU A 158 15.25 -8.05 8.79
C LEU A 158 16.76 -8.26 8.68
N ASP A 159 17.26 -9.46 9.03
CA ASP A 159 18.67 -9.81 8.91
C ASP A 159 19.15 -9.75 7.46
N GLU A 160 18.33 -10.26 6.52
CA GLU A 160 18.62 -10.20 5.09
C GLU A 160 18.57 -8.76 4.55
N GLN A 161 17.73 -7.90 5.11
CA GLN A 161 17.70 -6.48 4.76
C GLN A 161 18.92 -5.73 5.30
N GLN A 162 19.37 -6.00 6.53
CA GLN A 162 20.53 -5.34 7.14
C GLN A 162 21.83 -5.69 6.44
N VAL A 163 22.06 -6.95 6.12
CA VAL A 163 23.24 -7.40 5.35
C VAL A 163 23.30 -6.74 3.96
N ARG A 164 22.18 -6.27 3.45
CA ARG A 164 22.00 -5.75 2.07
C ARG A 164 21.63 -4.29 1.97
N CYS A 165 21.65 -3.54 3.05
CA CYS A 165 21.27 -2.12 3.09
C CYS A 165 22.08 -1.22 2.13
N GLN A 166 23.01 -1.76 1.37
CA GLN A 166 23.71 -1.08 0.28
C GLN A 166 23.02 -1.20 -1.08
N GLN A 167 21.90 -1.94 -1.19
CA GLN A 167 21.21 -2.13 -2.48
C GLN A 167 19.71 -1.86 -2.39
N GLN A 168 19.23 -1.13 -3.38
CA GLN A 168 17.89 -0.65 -3.61
C GLN A 168 16.77 -1.64 -3.26
N GLN A 169 15.90 -1.28 -2.31
CA GLN A 169 14.60 -1.91 -2.14
C GLN A 169 13.66 -1.39 -3.24
N GLN A 170 13.18 -2.28 -4.08
CA GLN A 170 12.11 -1.96 -5.04
C GLN A 170 10.78 -2.45 -4.48
N LEU A 171 9.86 -1.52 -4.30
CA LEU A 171 8.46 -1.84 -4.04
C LEU A 171 7.72 -1.96 -5.36
N THR A 172 7.18 -3.15 -5.62
CA THR A 172 6.27 -3.34 -6.74
C THR A 172 4.84 -3.31 -6.20
N THR A 173 4.11 -2.26 -6.53
CA THR A 173 2.69 -2.14 -6.22
C THR A 173 1.90 -2.60 -7.43
N THR A 174 1.12 -3.66 -7.29
CA THR A 174 0.26 -4.16 -8.36
C THR A 174 -1.18 -3.72 -8.07
N HIS A 175 -1.75 -2.91 -8.95
CA HIS A 175 -3.17 -2.58 -8.92
C HIS A 175 -3.97 -3.69 -9.62
N TYR A 176 -4.85 -4.34 -8.88
CA TYR A 176 -5.83 -5.21 -9.48
C TYR A 176 -7.03 -4.40 -9.93
N HIS A 177 -7.20 -4.25 -11.25
CA HIS A 177 -8.45 -3.79 -11.82
C HIS A 177 -9.41 -4.97 -11.95
N PRO A 178 -10.55 -4.99 -11.26
CA PRO A 178 -11.59 -5.96 -11.59
C PRO A 178 -12.04 -5.69 -13.03
N HIS A 179 -11.93 -6.69 -13.88
CA HIS A 179 -12.54 -6.63 -15.22
C HIS A 179 -14.03 -6.27 -15.05
N PRO A 180 -14.55 -5.28 -15.76
CA PRO A 180 -15.98 -5.05 -15.78
C PRO A 180 -16.62 -6.31 -16.35
N HIS A 181 -17.34 -7.05 -15.49
CA HIS A 181 -18.23 -8.10 -15.98
C HIS A 181 -19.24 -7.42 -16.89
N SER A 182 -19.09 -7.65 -18.18
CA SER A 182 -20.11 -7.33 -19.17
C SER A 182 -21.33 -8.21 -18.87
N TYR A 183 -22.27 -7.64 -18.11
CA TYR A 183 -23.61 -8.21 -18.06
C TYR A 183 -24.24 -8.01 -19.43
N PRO A 184 -24.70 -9.07 -20.10
CA PRO A 184 -25.47 -8.92 -21.32
C PRO A 184 -26.89 -8.42 -20.94
N HIS A 185 -27.11 -7.11 -20.89
CA HIS A 185 -28.41 -6.55 -20.90
C HIS A 185 -28.94 -6.55 -22.35
N SER A 186 -29.53 -7.66 -22.75
CA SER A 186 -30.45 -7.71 -23.86
C SER A 186 -31.84 -7.37 -23.36
N ILE A 187 -32.23 -6.12 -23.46
CA ILE A 187 -33.63 -5.69 -23.50
C ILE A 187 -33.80 -4.87 -24.78
N PRO A 188 -34.59 -5.33 -25.76
CA PRO A 188 -34.85 -4.55 -26.93
C PRO A 188 -35.97 -3.53 -26.64
N HIS A 189 -35.64 -2.25 -26.55
CA HIS A 189 -36.58 -1.16 -26.71
C HIS A 189 -36.24 -0.41 -27.98
N SER A 190 -37.11 -0.65 -28.98
CA SER A 190 -37.25 0.12 -30.19
C SER A 190 -37.67 1.54 -29.87
N HIS A 191 -36.91 2.56 -30.27
CA HIS A 191 -37.38 3.84 -30.80
C HIS A 191 -36.23 4.59 -31.49
N PRO A 192 -36.53 5.32 -32.60
CA PRO A 192 -35.52 5.81 -33.54
C PRO A 192 -35.18 7.29 -33.36
N HIS A 193 -34.06 7.69 -34.05
CA HIS A 193 -33.55 9.05 -34.32
C HIS A 193 -32.85 9.76 -33.17
N SER A 194 -31.54 10.07 -33.25
CA SER A 194 -30.86 10.99 -34.16
C SER A 194 -29.39 11.26 -33.67
N ARG A 195 -28.52 11.43 -34.65
CA ARG A 195 -27.25 12.18 -34.66
C ARG A 195 -26.07 11.68 -33.81
N SER A 196 -25.10 11.18 -34.54
CA SER A 196 -23.73 10.87 -34.28
C SER A 196 -22.90 12.07 -33.82
N HIS A 197 -22.25 11.97 -32.65
CA HIS A 197 -21.03 12.65 -32.32
C HIS A 197 -19.98 11.60 -31.96
N PRO A 198 -18.76 11.68 -32.50
CA PRO A 198 -17.70 10.74 -32.15
C PRO A 198 -17.13 11.07 -30.76
N HIS A 199 -17.20 10.10 -29.85
CA HIS A 199 -16.47 10.15 -28.60
C HIS A 199 -14.99 9.81 -28.84
N PRO A 200 -14.04 10.56 -28.22
CA PRO A 200 -12.63 10.20 -28.26
C PRO A 200 -12.41 8.92 -27.46
N SER A 201 -11.65 8.00 -28.04
CA SER A 201 -11.21 6.75 -27.43
C SER A 201 -10.38 7.01 -26.17
N PRO A 202 -10.60 6.26 -25.07
CA PRO A 202 -9.72 6.34 -23.91
C PRO A 202 -8.34 5.77 -24.23
N SER A 203 -7.30 6.55 -23.93
CA SER A 203 -5.90 6.14 -24.01
C SER A 203 -5.64 4.98 -23.02
N PRO A 204 -4.79 4.00 -23.39
CA PRO A 204 -4.43 2.91 -22.51
C PRO A 204 -3.52 3.43 -21.39
N TRP A 205 -3.96 3.30 -20.15
CA TRP A 205 -3.16 3.58 -18.97
C TRP A 205 -2.13 2.46 -18.75
N PRO A 206 -0.90 2.78 -18.33
CA PRO A 206 0.08 1.75 -18.00
C PRO A 206 -0.34 1.01 -16.72
N SER A 207 -0.39 -0.32 -16.83
CA SER A 207 -0.90 -1.23 -15.80
C SER A 207 0.08 -1.46 -14.63
N THR A 208 1.22 -0.79 -14.60
CA THR A 208 2.30 -1.06 -13.62
C THR A 208 2.94 0.25 -13.20
N CYS A 209 2.82 0.62 -11.94
CA CYS A 209 3.54 1.73 -11.35
C CYS A 209 4.70 1.15 -10.52
N THR A 210 5.93 1.29 -11.03
CA THR A 210 7.15 0.89 -10.31
C THR A 210 7.70 2.14 -9.65
N LEU A 211 7.63 2.24 -8.33
CA LEU A 211 8.26 3.31 -7.56
C LEU A 211 9.70 2.90 -7.24
N THR A 212 10.65 3.50 -7.93
CA THR A 212 12.08 3.40 -7.61
C THR A 212 12.48 4.65 -6.84
N HIS A 213 12.88 4.52 -5.60
CA HIS A 213 13.44 5.62 -4.82
C HIS A 213 14.96 5.48 -4.72
N PRO A 214 15.77 6.39 -5.28
CA PRO A 214 17.21 6.37 -5.08
C PRO A 214 17.55 6.94 -3.69
N ARG A 215 18.08 6.12 -2.79
CA ARG A 215 18.74 6.63 -1.58
C ARG A 215 20.06 7.30 -1.98
N THR A 216 20.14 8.59 -1.78
CA THR A 216 21.43 9.31 -1.77
C THR A 216 22.22 8.86 -0.55
N ALA A 217 23.34 8.18 -0.82
CA ALA A 217 24.34 7.86 0.21
C ALA A 217 24.99 9.16 0.68
N SER A 218 24.64 9.65 1.87
CA SER A 218 25.43 10.65 2.58
C SER A 218 26.62 9.94 3.22
N ASN A 219 27.82 10.17 2.67
CA ASN A 219 29.09 9.86 3.29
C ASN A 219 29.19 10.57 4.65
N ILE A 220 29.06 9.83 5.73
CA ILE A 220 29.50 10.28 7.05
C ILE A 220 30.79 9.53 7.37
N THR A 221 31.90 10.20 7.22
CA THR A 221 33.18 9.82 7.81
C THR A 221 33.14 10.16 9.28
N PRO A 222 33.42 9.24 10.19
CA PRO A 222 33.64 9.54 11.61
C PRO A 222 35.05 10.10 11.85
N PRO A 223 35.21 10.92 12.90
CA PRO A 223 36.51 11.46 13.31
C PRO A 223 37.47 10.41 13.87
#